data_aeceafa3993b82b005660b843724af53
#
_entry.id   aeceafa3993b82b005660b843724af53
#
_cell.length_a   1.000
_cell.length_b   1.000
_cell.length_c   1.000
_cell.angle_alpha   90.00
_cell.angle_beta   90.00
_cell.angle_gamma   90.00
#
_symmetry.space_group_name_H-M   'P 1'
#
loop_
_entity.id
_entity.type
_entity.pdbx_description
1 polymer ?
#
loop_
_entity_poly.entity_id
_entity_poly.type
_entity_poly.pdbx_seq_one_letter_code
_entity_poly.pdbx_strand_id
1 'polypeptide(L)'
;MKTSIVPYLVKRFLRFDSEQPFIFLSALLAFLGITLGVMVLIIAMALMNGFDNEFRKKLTIMNYPLTVIPKFYGSVNENLLLELESKFPDLKFSPYVQSSVMARSGSKLEGGYIFGVDFKSEANVNSVLKEAIKENSFDKFDILIGKSLKEELSLEIDEKLMYIFTHVEPGGMSVTPKIKRFNVSAVFDSGLSAYDKAYSYTTLASLQAIMNLPSNQYSGIHIFSANPHEDILRIKEHLPRSVAIKGWWEENVNFFAALELEKVSLFIVLMLIILIAAINIISSL
;
A
#
# COMPACT_ATOMS: atom_id res chain seq x y z
N MET A 1 28.86 -35.98 -38.42
CA MET A 1 27.60 -35.29 -38.10
C MET A 1 26.66 -36.27 -37.43
N LYS A 2 26.45 -36.17 -36.11
CA LYS A 2 25.40 -36.93 -35.42
C LYS A 2 24.07 -36.26 -35.71
N THR A 3 23.35 -36.73 -36.72
CA THR A 3 21.95 -36.32 -36.92
C THR A 3 21.17 -36.72 -35.66
N SER A 4 20.69 -35.70 -34.94
CA SER A 4 19.89 -35.92 -33.73
C SER A 4 18.66 -36.74 -34.12
N ILE A 5 18.50 -37.92 -33.52
CA ILE A 5 17.37 -38.85 -33.77
C ILE A 5 16.04 -38.18 -33.38
N VAL A 6 16.09 -37.23 -32.46
CA VAL A 6 14.92 -36.51 -31.92
C VAL A 6 14.09 -35.82 -33.01
N PRO A 7 14.65 -34.96 -33.90
CA PRO A 7 13.84 -34.29 -34.92
C PRO A 7 13.26 -35.29 -35.95
N TYR A 8 13.93 -36.39 -36.19
CA TYR A 8 13.37 -37.43 -37.06
C TYR A 8 12.16 -38.12 -36.41
N LEU A 9 12.25 -38.47 -35.15
CA LEU A 9 11.13 -39.08 -34.41
C LEU A 9 9.95 -38.10 -34.30
N VAL A 10 10.20 -36.83 -33.95
CA VAL A 10 9.17 -35.80 -33.90
C VAL A 10 8.45 -35.65 -35.22
N LYS A 11 9.19 -35.59 -36.35
CA LYS A 11 8.60 -35.49 -37.68
C LYS A 11 7.79 -36.72 -38.07
N ARG A 12 8.17 -37.90 -37.59
CA ARG A 12 7.47 -39.15 -37.84
C ARG A 12 6.18 -39.26 -37.05
N PHE A 13 6.19 -38.88 -35.77
CA PHE A 13 5.00 -38.90 -34.90
C PHE A 13 3.98 -37.79 -35.23
N LEU A 14 4.43 -36.68 -35.79
CA LEU A 14 3.55 -35.58 -36.25
C LEU A 14 3.04 -35.78 -37.69
N ARG A 15 3.43 -36.87 -38.38
CA ARG A 15 2.93 -37.17 -39.70
C ARG A 15 1.61 -37.90 -39.60
N PHE A 16 0.56 -37.36 -40.22
CA PHE A 16 -0.73 -38.05 -40.31
C PHE A 16 -0.57 -39.36 -41.07
N ASP A 17 -0.87 -40.47 -40.42
CA ASP A 17 -0.93 -41.80 -41.00
C ASP A 17 -2.38 -42.26 -41.01
N SER A 18 -2.93 -42.54 -42.20
CA SER A 18 -4.32 -42.97 -42.36
C SER A 18 -4.58 -44.36 -41.76
N GLU A 19 -3.54 -45.19 -41.55
CA GLU A 19 -3.68 -46.51 -40.94
C GLU A 19 -3.75 -46.42 -39.40
N GLN A 20 -3.19 -45.36 -38.80
CA GLN A 20 -3.19 -45.15 -37.34
C GLN A 20 -3.49 -43.69 -36.95
N PRO A 21 -4.68 -43.16 -37.26
CA PRO A 21 -5.02 -41.76 -37.03
C PRO A 21 -5.03 -41.40 -35.51
N PHE A 22 -5.19 -42.39 -34.64
CA PHE A 22 -5.26 -42.20 -33.21
C PHE A 22 -3.91 -41.71 -32.61
N ILE A 23 -2.77 -42.17 -33.14
CA ILE A 23 -1.44 -41.76 -32.68
C ILE A 23 -1.22 -40.26 -32.97
N PHE A 24 -1.57 -39.81 -34.16
CA PHE A 24 -1.47 -38.42 -34.53
C PHE A 24 -2.39 -37.52 -33.67
N LEU A 25 -3.64 -37.95 -33.46
CA LEU A 25 -4.60 -37.20 -32.67
C LEU A 25 -4.17 -37.08 -31.21
N SER A 26 -3.66 -38.16 -30.60
CA SER A 26 -3.16 -38.15 -29.24
C SER A 26 -1.92 -37.25 -29.09
N ALA A 27 -0.99 -37.27 -30.03
CA ALA A 27 0.18 -36.43 -30.04
C ALA A 27 -0.21 -34.92 -30.22
N LEU A 28 -1.19 -34.64 -31.07
CA LEU A 28 -1.71 -33.27 -31.27
C LEU A 28 -2.38 -32.73 -30.02
N LEU A 29 -3.28 -33.52 -29.41
CA LEU A 29 -3.96 -33.12 -28.15
C LEU A 29 -2.96 -32.94 -27.02
N ALA A 30 -1.96 -33.79 -26.98
CA ALA A 30 -0.84 -33.70 -26.06
C ALA A 30 -0.09 -32.34 -26.18
N PHE A 31 0.32 -32.02 -27.40
CA PHE A 31 1.01 -30.78 -27.70
C PHE A 31 0.15 -29.54 -27.33
N LEU A 32 -1.12 -29.58 -27.73
CA LEU A 32 -2.07 -28.50 -27.40
C LEU A 32 -2.26 -28.35 -25.87
N GLY A 33 -2.39 -29.48 -25.16
CA GLY A 33 -2.55 -29.47 -23.70
C GLY A 33 -1.35 -28.85 -22.97
N ILE A 34 -0.12 -29.22 -23.34
CA ILE A 34 1.09 -28.64 -22.76
C ILE A 34 1.20 -27.16 -23.13
N THR A 35 0.96 -26.82 -24.39
CA THR A 35 1.04 -25.42 -24.86
C THR A 35 0.07 -24.53 -24.13
N LEU A 36 -1.20 -24.95 -23.99
CA LEU A 36 -2.22 -24.23 -23.22
C LEU A 36 -1.85 -24.12 -21.74
N GLY A 37 -1.35 -25.22 -21.15
CA GLY A 37 -0.92 -25.21 -19.74
C GLY A 37 0.21 -24.21 -19.47
N VAL A 38 1.24 -24.20 -20.32
CA VAL A 38 2.35 -23.23 -20.21
C VAL A 38 1.87 -21.81 -20.47
N MET A 39 0.98 -21.60 -21.45
CA MET A 39 0.42 -20.29 -21.74
C MET A 39 -0.37 -19.73 -20.54
N VAL A 40 -1.22 -20.55 -19.93
CA VAL A 40 -1.98 -20.17 -18.72
C VAL A 40 -1.04 -19.84 -17.57
N LEU A 41 0.02 -20.62 -17.37
CA LEU A 41 1.02 -20.36 -16.34
C LEU A 41 1.70 -19.01 -16.56
N ILE A 42 2.14 -18.71 -17.77
CA ILE A 42 2.80 -17.43 -18.09
C ILE A 42 1.84 -16.25 -17.86
N ILE A 43 0.59 -16.37 -18.32
CA ILE A 43 -0.42 -15.33 -18.15
C ILE A 43 -0.73 -15.10 -16.66
N ALA A 44 -0.96 -16.17 -15.90
CA ALA A 44 -1.25 -16.09 -14.47
C ALA A 44 -0.09 -15.42 -13.70
N MET A 45 1.15 -15.80 -13.98
CA MET A 45 2.32 -15.22 -13.34
C MET A 45 2.54 -13.75 -13.75
N ALA A 46 2.27 -13.40 -15.00
CA ALA A 46 2.36 -12.02 -15.48
C ALA A 46 1.31 -11.13 -14.81
N LEU A 47 0.06 -11.60 -14.72
CA LEU A 47 -1.02 -10.89 -14.03
C LEU A 47 -0.71 -10.69 -12.54
N MET A 48 -0.24 -11.75 -11.86
CA MET A 48 0.11 -11.67 -10.44
C MET A 48 1.27 -10.69 -10.19
N ASN A 49 2.31 -10.71 -11.04
CA ASN A 49 3.40 -9.74 -10.94
C ASN A 49 2.94 -8.30 -11.21
N GLY A 50 2.05 -8.11 -12.18
CA GLY A 50 1.48 -6.79 -12.48
C GLY A 50 0.65 -6.25 -11.32
N PHE A 51 -0.20 -7.09 -10.74
CA PHE A 51 -0.99 -6.73 -9.56
C PHE A 51 -0.11 -6.39 -8.36
N ASP A 52 0.89 -7.24 -8.04
CA ASP A 52 1.85 -7.03 -6.96
C ASP A 52 2.53 -5.66 -7.06
N ASN A 53 3.05 -5.34 -8.24
CA ASN A 53 3.78 -4.09 -8.45
C ASN A 53 2.89 -2.86 -8.28
N GLU A 54 1.67 -2.88 -8.84
CA GLU A 54 0.74 -1.76 -8.71
C GLU A 54 0.23 -1.61 -7.27
N PHE A 55 -0.05 -2.73 -6.61
CA PHE A 55 -0.50 -2.72 -5.22
C PHE A 55 0.60 -2.21 -4.27
N ARG A 56 1.86 -2.67 -4.44
CA ARG A 56 3.02 -2.17 -3.68
C ARG A 56 3.19 -0.67 -3.86
N LYS A 57 3.08 -0.18 -5.09
CA LYS A 57 3.18 1.25 -5.40
C LYS A 57 2.14 2.07 -4.63
N LYS A 58 0.87 1.66 -4.66
CA LYS A 58 -0.22 2.33 -3.94
C LYS A 58 -0.03 2.28 -2.42
N LEU A 59 0.37 1.11 -1.88
CA LEU A 59 0.69 0.97 -0.47
C LEU A 59 1.83 1.88 -0.03
N THR A 60 2.89 1.99 -0.84
CA THR A 60 4.04 2.86 -0.53
C THR A 60 3.62 4.32 -0.44
N ILE A 61 2.71 4.78 -1.32
CA ILE A 61 2.22 6.16 -1.30
C ILE A 61 1.44 6.44 0.00
N MET A 62 0.54 5.53 0.39
CA MET A 62 -0.33 5.74 1.56
C MET A 62 0.35 5.47 2.90
N ASN A 63 1.38 4.61 2.93
CA ASN A 63 2.18 4.34 4.14
C ASN A 63 3.46 5.17 4.22
N TYR A 64 3.72 5.98 3.21
CA TYR A 64 4.96 6.75 3.02
C TYR A 64 6.23 5.86 2.92
N PRO A 65 7.19 6.18 2.06
CA PRO A 65 8.41 5.39 1.91
C PRO A 65 9.14 5.15 3.23
N LEU A 66 9.27 6.20 4.05
CA LEU A 66 9.89 6.15 5.37
C LEU A 66 9.11 7.05 6.34
N THR A 67 9.11 6.68 7.62
CA THR A 67 8.48 7.46 8.68
C THR A 67 9.35 7.48 9.93
N VAL A 68 9.62 8.66 10.47
CA VAL A 68 10.29 8.82 11.78
C VAL A 68 9.21 8.94 12.85
N ILE A 69 9.33 8.11 13.89
CA ILE A 69 8.38 8.05 15.02
C ILE A 69 9.12 8.02 16.35
N PRO A 70 8.55 8.48 17.46
CA PRO A 70 9.11 8.28 18.77
C PRO A 70 9.11 6.78 19.15
N LYS A 71 10.18 6.30 19.82
CA LYS A 71 10.26 4.90 20.30
C LYS A 71 9.38 4.61 21.50
N PHE A 72 9.15 5.62 22.30
CA PHE A 72 8.35 5.57 23.53
C PHE A 72 7.27 6.64 23.48
N TYR A 73 6.45 6.73 24.51
CA TYR A 73 5.52 7.83 24.67
C TYR A 73 6.26 9.17 24.56
N GLY A 74 5.91 9.98 23.58
CA GLY A 74 6.56 11.26 23.33
C GLY A 74 6.21 11.82 21.97
N SER A 75 6.98 12.81 21.57
CA SER A 75 6.82 13.52 20.31
C SER A 75 8.18 13.71 19.63
N VAL A 76 8.15 13.90 18.34
CA VAL A 76 9.27 14.38 17.53
C VAL A 76 9.25 15.91 17.59
N ASN A 77 10.39 16.56 17.76
CA ASN A 77 10.47 18.00 17.85
C ASN A 77 10.93 18.63 16.51
N GLU A 78 10.64 19.92 16.37
CA GLU A 78 10.99 20.70 15.18
C GLU A 78 12.51 20.77 14.94
N ASN A 79 13.32 20.77 16.01
CA ASN A 79 14.79 20.78 15.85
C ASN A 79 15.29 19.56 15.08
N LEU A 80 14.71 18.37 15.33
CA LEU A 80 15.06 17.17 14.60
C LEU A 80 14.63 17.28 13.11
N LEU A 81 13.46 17.84 12.84
CA LEU A 81 13.00 18.06 11.48
C LEU A 81 14.00 18.95 10.70
N LEU A 82 14.36 20.10 11.27
CA LEU A 82 15.32 21.04 10.67
C LEU A 82 16.72 20.42 10.49
N GLU A 83 17.15 19.60 11.44
CA GLU A 83 18.40 18.86 11.32
C GLU A 83 18.39 17.86 10.16
N LEU A 84 17.28 17.10 10.01
CA LEU A 84 17.12 16.14 8.91
C LEU A 84 17.04 16.83 7.57
N GLU A 85 16.28 17.91 7.45
CA GLU A 85 16.18 18.71 6.21
C GLU A 85 17.54 19.28 5.79
N SER A 86 18.34 19.75 6.76
CA SER A 86 19.68 20.26 6.48
C SER A 86 20.66 19.18 6.05
N LYS A 87 20.61 17.99 6.66
CA LYS A 87 21.53 16.88 6.36
C LYS A 87 21.18 16.11 5.09
N PHE A 88 19.90 16.04 4.75
CA PHE A 88 19.38 15.27 3.63
C PHE A 88 18.52 16.13 2.69
N PRO A 89 19.12 17.11 1.98
CA PRO A 89 18.38 18.03 1.09
C PRO A 89 17.80 17.33 -0.16
N ASP A 90 18.23 16.11 -0.44
CA ASP A 90 17.72 15.24 -1.49
C ASP A 90 16.38 14.58 -1.15
N LEU A 91 16.02 14.54 0.13
CA LEU A 91 14.78 13.97 0.62
C LEU A 91 13.71 15.04 0.86
N LYS A 92 12.44 14.61 0.96
CA LYS A 92 11.33 15.48 1.31
C LYS A 92 10.73 15.04 2.62
N PHE A 93 10.44 15.98 3.49
CA PHE A 93 9.95 15.76 4.84
C PHE A 93 8.60 16.44 5.02
N SER A 94 7.70 15.80 5.79
CA SER A 94 6.43 16.39 6.21
C SER A 94 6.15 15.99 7.65
N PRO A 95 6.15 16.94 8.61
CA PRO A 95 5.79 16.65 9.98
C PRO A 95 4.28 16.42 10.10
N TYR A 96 3.88 15.48 10.95
CA TYR A 96 2.48 15.19 11.17
C TYR A 96 2.13 14.98 12.64
N VAL A 97 0.87 15.24 12.97
CA VAL A 97 0.23 14.81 14.21
C VAL A 97 -0.85 13.80 13.85
N GLN A 98 -1.00 12.73 14.61
CA GLN A 98 -1.98 11.67 14.34
C GLN A 98 -2.82 11.39 15.57
N SER A 99 -4.10 11.09 15.36
CA SER A 99 -4.99 10.59 16.39
C SER A 99 -5.93 9.52 15.84
N SER A 100 -6.26 8.53 16.68
CA SER A 100 -7.37 7.62 16.40
C SER A 100 -8.67 8.33 16.67
N VAL A 101 -9.65 8.17 15.79
CA VAL A 101 -10.92 8.88 15.85
C VAL A 101 -12.08 7.99 15.40
N MET A 102 -13.28 8.40 15.81
CA MET A 102 -14.52 7.89 15.21
C MET A 102 -15.20 9.04 14.47
N ALA A 103 -15.35 8.89 13.16
CA ALA A 103 -16.08 9.82 12.30
C ALA A 103 -17.57 9.51 12.38
N ARG A 104 -18.41 10.53 12.58
CA ARG A 104 -19.87 10.39 12.72
C ARG A 104 -20.61 11.35 11.81
N SER A 105 -21.56 10.81 11.03
CA SER A 105 -22.56 11.57 10.26
C SER A 105 -23.94 10.96 10.51
N GLY A 106 -24.83 11.72 11.15
CA GLY A 106 -26.14 11.21 11.58
C GLY A 106 -26.04 10.00 12.51
N SER A 107 -26.58 8.86 12.08
CA SER A 107 -26.51 7.58 12.78
C SER A 107 -25.32 6.72 12.38
N LYS A 108 -24.60 7.05 11.29
CA LYS A 108 -23.46 6.32 10.79
C LYS A 108 -22.21 6.68 11.56
N LEU A 109 -21.36 5.67 11.82
CA LEU A 109 -20.15 5.79 12.61
C LEU A 109 -19.03 4.94 11.99
N GLU A 110 -17.87 5.54 11.73
CA GLU A 110 -16.70 4.87 11.17
C GLU A 110 -15.44 5.18 11.97
N GLY A 111 -14.66 4.12 12.27
CA GLY A 111 -13.38 4.24 12.95
C GLY A 111 -12.24 4.55 11.95
N GLY A 112 -11.28 5.38 12.37
CA GLY A 112 -10.15 5.68 11.51
C GLY A 112 -9.07 6.53 12.20
N TYR A 113 -8.24 7.15 11.38
CA TYR A 113 -7.16 8.03 11.79
C TYR A 113 -7.31 9.40 11.14
N ILE A 114 -7.08 10.43 11.93
CA ILE A 114 -6.97 11.78 11.43
C ILE A 114 -5.51 12.24 11.54
N PHE A 115 -4.99 12.79 10.45
CA PHE A 115 -3.66 13.35 10.35
C PHE A 115 -3.76 14.88 10.25
N GLY A 116 -3.07 15.57 11.13
CA GLY A 116 -2.80 17.00 11.00
C GLY A 116 -1.48 17.19 10.28
N VAL A 117 -1.49 17.81 9.12
CA VAL A 117 -0.32 17.98 8.26
C VAL A 117 -0.20 19.42 7.78
N ASP A 118 1.00 19.82 7.41
CA ASP A 118 1.14 21.00 6.55
C ASP A 118 0.94 20.57 5.10
N PHE A 119 -0.17 20.97 4.50
CA PHE A 119 -0.56 20.55 3.16
C PHE A 119 0.48 20.87 2.07
N LYS A 120 1.34 21.88 2.28
CA LYS A 120 2.40 22.22 1.33
C LYS A 120 3.53 21.21 1.35
N SER A 121 4.01 20.84 2.54
CA SER A 121 5.04 19.82 2.70
C SER A 121 4.49 18.43 2.40
N GLU A 122 3.25 18.14 2.80
CA GLU A 122 2.59 16.86 2.57
C GLU A 122 2.39 16.56 1.07
N ALA A 123 2.05 17.56 0.27
CA ALA A 123 1.96 17.44 -1.19
C ALA A 123 3.29 17.04 -1.87
N ASN A 124 4.43 17.23 -1.19
CA ASN A 124 5.74 16.80 -1.71
C ASN A 124 6.09 15.35 -1.37
N VAL A 125 5.45 14.78 -0.35
CA VAL A 125 5.72 13.41 0.12
C VAL A 125 4.63 12.41 -0.29
N ASN A 126 3.40 12.88 -0.56
CA ASN A 126 2.26 12.05 -0.93
C ASN A 126 1.60 12.55 -2.22
N SER A 127 1.74 11.78 -3.30
CA SER A 127 1.21 12.15 -4.62
C SER A 127 -0.32 12.09 -4.71
N VAL A 128 -0.98 11.25 -3.91
CA VAL A 128 -2.45 11.16 -3.86
C VAL A 128 -3.02 12.44 -3.24
N LEU A 129 -2.45 12.87 -2.10
CA LEU A 129 -2.86 14.11 -1.46
C LEU A 129 -2.52 15.34 -2.31
N LYS A 130 -1.40 15.33 -3.01
CA LYS A 130 -1.01 16.39 -3.94
C LYS A 130 -2.10 16.67 -4.98
N GLU A 131 -2.69 15.64 -5.55
CA GLU A 131 -3.78 15.79 -6.51
C GLU A 131 -5.03 16.42 -5.87
N ALA A 132 -5.42 15.94 -4.68
CA ALA A 132 -6.58 16.42 -3.97
C ALA A 132 -6.42 17.85 -3.42
N ILE A 133 -5.18 18.28 -3.12
CA ILE A 133 -4.88 19.61 -2.58
C ILE A 133 -4.80 20.69 -3.67
N LYS A 134 -4.50 20.30 -4.92
CA LYS A 134 -4.09 21.19 -6.02
C LYS A 134 -5.01 22.39 -6.27
N GLU A 135 -6.30 22.22 -6.06
CA GLU A 135 -7.34 23.22 -6.36
C GLU A 135 -8.03 23.77 -5.10
N ASN A 136 -7.58 23.34 -3.91
CA ASN A 136 -8.24 23.66 -2.66
C ASN A 136 -7.32 24.42 -1.71
N SER A 137 -7.86 25.43 -1.04
CA SER A 137 -7.26 26.06 0.13
C SER A 137 -7.90 25.47 1.38
N PHE A 138 -7.10 25.22 2.41
CA PHE A 138 -7.58 24.63 3.66
C PHE A 138 -7.48 25.64 4.79
N ASP A 139 -8.62 25.97 5.36
CA ASP A 139 -8.72 26.81 6.54
C ASP A 139 -8.70 25.98 7.83
N LYS A 140 -8.75 26.66 8.95
CA LYS A 140 -8.79 26.01 10.27
C LYS A 140 -10.04 25.15 10.40
N PHE A 141 -9.84 23.86 10.71
CA PHE A 141 -10.87 22.82 10.81
C PHE A 141 -11.51 22.39 9.48
N ASP A 142 -10.87 22.67 8.36
CA ASP A 142 -11.17 21.98 7.13
C ASP A 142 -10.57 20.58 7.14
N ILE A 143 -11.23 19.65 6.43
CA ILE A 143 -10.80 18.27 6.37
C ILE A 143 -10.87 17.72 4.94
N LEU A 144 -9.83 17.02 4.57
CA LEU A 144 -9.73 16.19 3.38
C LEU A 144 -10.03 14.75 3.79
N ILE A 145 -11.05 14.12 3.22
CA ILE A 145 -11.47 12.76 3.52
C ILE A 145 -11.29 11.86 2.31
N GLY A 146 -11.17 10.56 2.55
CA GLY A 146 -11.11 9.60 1.46
C GLY A 146 -12.49 9.34 0.85
N LYS A 147 -12.49 8.98 -0.43
CA LYS A 147 -13.70 8.72 -1.22
C LYS A 147 -14.60 7.66 -0.59
N SER A 148 -14.03 6.55 -0.12
CA SER A 148 -14.82 5.50 0.52
C SER A 148 -15.47 5.96 1.83
N LEU A 149 -14.82 6.85 2.60
CA LEU A 149 -15.42 7.44 3.81
C LEU A 149 -16.57 8.39 3.44
N LYS A 150 -16.40 9.22 2.39
CA LYS A 150 -17.46 10.08 1.87
C LYS A 150 -18.71 9.26 1.50
N GLU A 151 -18.52 8.18 0.74
CA GLU A 151 -19.60 7.31 0.28
C GLU A 151 -20.29 6.59 1.45
N GLU A 152 -19.52 6.01 2.38
CA GLU A 152 -20.03 5.28 3.54
C GLU A 152 -20.88 6.17 4.46
N LEU A 153 -20.41 7.38 4.73
CA LEU A 153 -21.10 8.34 5.58
C LEU A 153 -22.14 9.19 4.83
N SER A 154 -22.25 9.01 3.49
CA SER A 154 -23.15 9.77 2.60
C SER A 154 -22.97 11.28 2.75
N LEU A 155 -21.71 11.74 2.68
CA LEU A 155 -21.34 13.15 2.85
C LEU A 155 -21.20 13.84 1.49
N GLU A 156 -21.47 15.18 1.50
CA GLU A 156 -21.14 16.05 0.38
C GLU A 156 -20.01 17.05 0.78
N ILE A 157 -19.42 17.69 -0.23
CA ILE A 157 -18.47 18.79 -0.02
C ILE A 157 -19.21 19.92 0.72
N ASP A 158 -18.50 20.62 1.61
CA ASP A 158 -18.99 21.67 2.51
C ASP A 158 -19.92 21.19 3.63
N GLU A 159 -20.17 19.89 3.76
CA GLU A 159 -20.87 19.34 4.92
C GLU A 159 -19.95 19.24 6.14
N LYS A 160 -20.59 19.24 7.32
CA LYS A 160 -19.88 19.11 8.60
C LYS A 160 -19.82 17.68 9.07
N LEU A 161 -18.59 17.16 9.19
CA LEU A 161 -18.30 15.85 9.74
C LEU A 161 -17.84 15.96 11.20
N MET A 162 -18.45 15.16 12.07
CA MET A 162 -18.10 15.12 13.49
C MET A 162 -17.04 14.04 13.75
N TYR A 163 -15.96 14.42 14.42
CA TYR A 163 -14.96 13.48 14.92
C TYR A 163 -14.97 13.41 16.45
N ILE A 164 -14.93 12.19 16.95
CA ILE A 164 -14.82 11.84 18.36
C ILE A 164 -13.40 11.31 18.56
N PHE A 165 -12.62 12.03 19.34
CA PHE A 165 -11.23 11.69 19.65
C PHE A 165 -11.21 10.77 20.86
N THR A 166 -10.58 9.58 20.72
CA THR A 166 -10.51 8.56 21.76
C THR A 166 -9.18 8.61 22.51
N HIS A 167 -8.61 9.81 22.68
CA HIS A 167 -7.32 9.96 23.34
C HIS A 167 -7.43 9.70 24.84
N VAL A 168 -6.61 8.75 25.33
CA VAL A 168 -6.43 8.49 26.76
C VAL A 168 -5.28 9.38 27.25
N GLU A 169 -5.58 10.32 28.14
CA GLU A 169 -4.50 11.14 28.77
C GLU A 169 -3.57 10.23 29.60
N PRO A 170 -2.24 10.47 29.58
CA PRO A 170 -1.31 9.78 30.45
C PRO A 170 -1.64 10.14 31.91
N GLY A 171 -2.26 9.24 32.64
CA GLY A 171 -2.75 9.43 34.01
C GLY A 171 -4.04 8.66 34.29
N GLY A 172 -4.72 8.18 33.26
CA GLY A 172 -5.58 6.98 33.27
C GLY A 172 -6.90 7.02 34.03
N MET A 173 -7.36 8.15 34.61
CA MET A 173 -8.57 8.11 35.42
C MET A 173 -9.84 8.67 34.75
N SER A 174 -9.74 9.31 33.60
CA SER A 174 -10.92 9.80 32.89
C SER A 174 -10.65 9.88 31.38
N VAL A 175 -11.39 9.14 30.60
CA VAL A 175 -11.47 9.26 29.15
C VAL A 175 -12.61 10.22 28.84
N THR A 176 -12.33 11.52 28.77
CA THR A 176 -13.32 12.48 28.27
C THR A 176 -13.15 12.56 26.75
N PRO A 177 -14.08 12.02 25.96
CA PRO A 177 -13.97 12.08 24.51
C PRO A 177 -14.05 13.54 24.07
N LYS A 178 -13.06 14.04 23.34
CA LYS A 178 -13.12 15.34 22.70
C LYS A 178 -13.90 15.22 21.41
N ILE A 179 -14.92 16.05 21.23
CA ILE A 179 -15.75 16.06 20.02
C ILE A 179 -15.46 17.35 19.25
N LYS A 180 -15.17 17.20 17.95
CA LYS A 180 -14.94 18.34 17.07
C LYS A 180 -15.64 18.14 15.73
N ARG A 181 -16.14 19.23 15.16
CA ARG A 181 -16.72 19.25 13.82
C ARG A 181 -15.73 19.88 12.85
N PHE A 182 -15.58 19.25 11.70
CA PHE A 182 -14.76 19.70 10.59
C PHE A 182 -15.64 19.94 9.38
N ASN A 183 -15.23 20.85 8.51
CA ASN A 183 -15.86 21.09 7.22
C ASN A 183 -15.19 20.22 6.15
N VAL A 184 -15.94 19.41 5.41
CA VAL A 184 -15.41 18.55 4.34
C VAL A 184 -15.10 19.42 3.14
N SER A 185 -13.83 19.77 2.95
CA SER A 185 -13.41 20.71 1.90
C SER A 185 -12.90 20.02 0.63
N ALA A 186 -12.42 18.78 0.74
CA ALA A 186 -11.94 18.02 -0.41
C ALA A 186 -12.01 16.51 -0.17
N VAL A 187 -11.85 15.73 -1.27
CA VAL A 187 -11.85 14.26 -1.25
C VAL A 187 -10.64 13.74 -1.99
N PHE A 188 -9.96 12.74 -1.43
CA PHE A 188 -8.90 12.00 -2.11
C PHE A 188 -9.35 10.58 -2.49
N ASP A 189 -8.74 10.01 -3.52
CA ASP A 189 -8.95 8.63 -3.96
C ASP A 189 -7.58 7.97 -4.17
N SER A 190 -7.19 7.11 -3.23
CA SER A 190 -5.92 6.36 -3.32
C SER A 190 -6.04 5.14 -4.22
N GLY A 191 -7.26 4.73 -4.55
CA GLY A 191 -7.59 3.46 -5.18
C GLY A 191 -7.45 2.26 -4.23
N LEU A 192 -7.30 2.51 -2.92
CA LEU A 192 -7.30 1.51 -1.86
C LEU A 192 -8.41 1.85 -0.85
N SER A 193 -9.57 1.21 -1.01
CA SER A 193 -10.78 1.51 -0.21
C SER A 193 -10.53 1.50 1.30
N ALA A 194 -9.63 0.63 1.79
CA ALA A 194 -9.30 0.56 3.22
C ALA A 194 -8.67 1.88 3.74
N TYR A 195 -7.75 2.47 2.97
CA TYR A 195 -7.14 3.77 3.31
C TYR A 195 -8.12 4.92 3.11
N ASP A 196 -8.88 4.89 2.01
CA ASP A 196 -9.88 5.91 1.70
C ASP A 196 -11.02 5.93 2.73
N LYS A 197 -11.26 4.80 3.41
CA LYS A 197 -12.23 4.72 4.51
C LYS A 197 -11.64 5.16 5.85
N ALA A 198 -10.37 4.80 6.10
CA ALA A 198 -9.76 4.97 7.42
C ALA A 198 -9.05 6.31 7.62
N TYR A 199 -8.57 6.97 6.55
CA TYR A 199 -7.69 8.14 6.68
C TYR A 199 -8.42 9.44 6.36
N SER A 200 -8.08 10.46 7.14
CA SER A 200 -8.55 11.83 6.95
C SER A 200 -7.43 12.81 7.28
N TYR A 201 -7.38 13.95 6.60
CA TYR A 201 -6.30 14.92 6.75
C TYR A 201 -6.86 16.30 7.05
N THR A 202 -6.28 16.98 8.01
CA THR A 202 -6.62 18.38 8.38
C THR A 202 -5.34 19.19 8.55
N THR A 203 -5.45 20.48 8.81
CA THR A 203 -4.28 21.31 9.04
C THR A 203 -3.55 20.90 10.33
N LEU A 204 -2.22 20.97 10.30
CA LEU A 204 -1.36 20.63 11.43
C LEU A 204 -1.77 21.43 12.69
N ALA A 205 -1.98 22.74 12.53
CA ALA A 205 -2.38 23.62 13.62
C ALA A 205 -3.74 23.26 14.25
N SER A 206 -4.70 22.79 13.43
CA SER A 206 -6.01 22.34 13.92
C SER A 206 -5.89 21.14 14.82
N LEU A 207 -5.12 20.12 14.40
CA LEU A 207 -4.99 18.90 15.18
C LEU A 207 -4.11 19.10 16.42
N GLN A 208 -3.03 19.88 16.33
CA GLN A 208 -2.22 20.28 17.50
C GLN A 208 -3.07 20.97 18.57
N ALA A 209 -3.95 21.90 18.16
CA ALA A 209 -4.83 22.59 19.09
C ALA A 209 -5.84 21.64 19.77
N ILE A 210 -6.38 20.65 19.06
CA ILE A 210 -7.32 19.66 19.63
C ILE A 210 -6.58 18.73 20.61
N MET A 211 -5.37 18.31 20.25
CA MET A 211 -4.56 17.39 21.05
C MET A 211 -3.80 18.09 22.19
N ASN A 212 -3.90 19.41 22.32
CA ASN A 212 -3.12 20.23 23.27
C ASN A 212 -1.59 20.03 23.12
N LEU A 213 -1.14 19.85 21.88
CA LEU A 213 0.29 19.71 21.57
C LEU A 213 0.90 21.08 21.23
N PRO A 214 2.12 21.39 21.71
CA PRO A 214 2.88 22.55 21.25
C PRO A 214 3.10 22.54 19.73
N SER A 215 3.17 23.72 19.12
CA SER A 215 3.34 23.86 17.66
C SER A 215 4.64 23.25 17.12
N ASN A 216 5.66 23.09 17.97
CA ASN A 216 6.96 22.52 17.65
C ASN A 216 7.08 21.01 17.97
N GLN A 217 5.96 20.35 18.20
CA GLN A 217 5.92 18.90 18.52
C GLN A 217 4.99 18.17 17.54
N TYR A 218 5.44 17.00 17.11
CA TYR A 218 4.82 16.16 16.11
C TYR A 218 4.70 14.70 16.58
N SER A 219 3.73 13.97 16.06
CA SER A 219 3.64 12.51 16.25
C SER A 219 4.72 11.78 15.48
N GLY A 220 5.18 12.37 14.37
CA GLY A 220 6.25 11.83 13.53
C GLY A 220 6.54 12.72 12.33
N ILE A 221 7.39 12.20 11.43
CA ILE A 221 7.77 12.86 10.18
C ILE A 221 7.62 11.83 9.05
N HIS A 222 6.79 12.13 8.07
CA HIS A 222 6.73 11.40 6.80
C HIS A 222 7.91 11.80 5.92
N ILE A 223 8.50 10.84 5.23
CA ILE A 223 9.66 11.08 4.36
C ILE A 223 9.41 10.44 3.01
N PHE A 224 9.52 11.22 1.95
CA PHE A 224 9.60 10.72 0.60
C PHE A 224 11.07 10.44 0.24
N SER A 225 11.32 9.23 -0.23
CA SER A 225 12.60 8.76 -0.76
C SER A 225 12.36 7.94 -2.02
N ALA A 226 13.21 8.13 -3.02
CA ALA A 226 13.23 7.29 -4.22
C ALA A 226 13.88 5.92 -3.95
N ASN A 227 14.82 5.85 -2.97
CA ASN A 227 15.55 4.64 -2.61
C ASN A 227 15.43 4.36 -1.09
N PRO A 228 14.22 4.06 -0.57
CA PRO A 228 13.97 4.01 0.87
C PRO A 228 14.79 2.95 1.61
N HIS A 229 15.17 1.86 0.95
CA HIS A 229 16.01 0.81 1.56
C HIS A 229 17.45 1.25 1.84
N GLU A 230 18.01 2.17 1.06
CA GLU A 230 19.33 2.76 1.27
C GLU A 230 19.24 3.93 2.24
N ASP A 231 18.26 4.80 2.04
CA ASP A 231 18.11 6.02 2.82
C ASP A 231 17.74 5.77 4.27
N ILE A 232 17.03 4.67 4.58
CA ILE A 232 16.75 4.30 5.97
C ILE A 232 18.03 4.08 6.77
N LEU A 233 19.07 3.51 6.17
CA LEU A 233 20.36 3.28 6.82
C LEU A 233 21.11 4.61 7.04
N ARG A 234 21.14 5.48 6.02
CA ARG A 234 21.74 6.82 6.08
C ARG A 234 21.11 7.67 7.19
N ILE A 235 19.79 7.69 7.26
CA ILE A 235 19.05 8.48 8.24
C ILE A 235 19.23 7.91 9.65
N LYS A 236 19.17 6.58 9.79
CA LYS A 236 19.25 5.88 11.08
C LYS A 236 20.51 6.22 11.89
N GLU A 237 21.63 6.44 11.21
CA GLU A 237 22.91 6.82 11.84
C GLU A 237 22.87 8.21 12.50
N HIS A 238 21.96 9.07 12.06
CA HIS A 238 21.83 10.45 12.54
C HIS A 238 20.65 10.65 13.50
N LEU A 239 19.86 9.62 13.74
CA LEU A 239 18.72 9.73 14.65
C LEU A 239 19.12 9.62 16.13
N PRO A 240 18.56 10.46 17.00
CA PRO A 240 18.71 10.31 18.43
C PRO A 240 18.06 9.00 18.91
N ARG A 241 18.54 8.48 20.04
CA ARG A 241 18.07 7.19 20.60
C ARG A 241 16.56 7.17 20.94
N SER A 242 15.94 8.33 21.09
CA SER A 242 14.53 8.50 21.48
C SER A 242 13.56 8.24 20.32
N VAL A 243 14.04 8.25 19.06
CA VAL A 243 13.21 8.05 17.87
C VAL A 243 13.64 6.81 17.09
N ALA A 244 12.77 6.33 16.24
CA ALA A 244 13.03 5.27 15.28
C ALA A 244 12.61 5.72 13.90
N ILE A 245 13.23 5.16 12.88
CA ILE A 245 12.76 5.24 11.51
C ILE A 245 12.22 3.89 11.11
N LYS A 246 11.10 3.89 10.38
CA LYS A 246 10.44 2.70 9.82
C LYS A 246 10.27 2.86 8.33
N GLY A 247 10.45 1.77 7.60
CA GLY A 247 10.05 1.67 6.21
C GLY A 247 8.63 1.14 6.07
N TRP A 248 7.93 1.52 5.00
CA TRP A 248 6.55 1.08 4.70
C TRP A 248 6.40 -0.46 4.70
N TRP A 249 7.47 -1.20 4.38
CA TRP A 249 7.47 -2.66 4.36
C TRP A 249 7.44 -3.29 5.76
N GLU A 250 7.91 -2.60 6.78
CA GLU A 250 7.95 -3.13 8.15
C GLU A 250 6.55 -3.27 8.76
N GLU A 251 5.63 -2.40 8.39
CA GLU A 251 4.25 -2.44 8.87
C GLU A 251 3.40 -3.50 8.15
N ASN A 252 3.85 -3.93 6.97
CA ASN A 252 3.11 -4.83 6.08
C ASN A 252 3.82 -6.18 5.84
N VAL A 253 4.81 -6.56 6.67
CA VAL A 253 5.62 -7.78 6.48
C VAL A 253 4.76 -9.03 6.30
N ASN A 254 3.78 -9.24 7.16
CA ASN A 254 2.91 -10.42 7.11
C ASN A 254 2.05 -10.47 5.85
N PHE A 255 1.61 -9.31 5.38
CA PHE A 255 0.83 -9.20 4.15
C PHE A 255 1.69 -9.57 2.92
N PHE A 256 2.90 -9.04 2.83
CA PHE A 256 3.81 -9.37 1.72
C PHE A 256 4.28 -10.82 1.76
N ALA A 257 4.52 -11.38 2.94
CA ALA A 257 4.82 -12.80 3.10
C ALA A 257 3.66 -13.69 2.62
N ALA A 258 2.41 -13.29 2.88
CA ALA A 258 1.23 -13.99 2.39
C ALA A 258 1.11 -13.94 0.86
N LEU A 259 1.34 -12.77 0.24
CA LEU A 259 1.33 -12.62 -1.22
C LEU A 259 2.44 -13.47 -1.89
N GLU A 260 3.62 -13.52 -1.30
CA GLU A 260 4.72 -14.34 -1.81
C GLU A 260 4.39 -15.84 -1.71
N LEU A 261 3.80 -16.28 -0.60
CA LEU A 261 3.34 -17.63 -0.40
C LEU A 261 2.25 -18.02 -1.42
N GLU A 262 1.28 -17.13 -1.67
CA GLU A 262 0.23 -17.33 -2.67
C GLU A 262 0.81 -17.52 -4.07
N LYS A 263 1.77 -16.68 -4.45
CA LYS A 263 2.47 -16.75 -5.73
C LYS A 263 3.23 -18.06 -5.92
N VAL A 264 3.98 -18.49 -4.90
CA VAL A 264 4.70 -19.76 -4.91
C VAL A 264 3.72 -20.93 -4.98
N SER A 265 2.63 -20.89 -4.24
CA SER A 265 1.59 -21.93 -4.23
C SER A 265 0.92 -22.06 -5.60
N LEU A 266 0.54 -20.95 -6.23
CA LEU A 266 0.01 -20.94 -7.60
C LEU A 266 0.99 -21.54 -8.60
N PHE A 267 2.26 -21.18 -8.53
CA PHE A 267 3.30 -21.73 -9.39
C PHE A 267 3.42 -23.25 -9.23
N ILE A 268 3.45 -23.75 -7.99
CA ILE A 268 3.55 -25.19 -7.70
C ILE A 268 2.32 -25.93 -8.24
N VAL A 269 1.12 -25.43 -8.01
CA VAL A 269 -0.12 -26.07 -8.49
C VAL A 269 -0.16 -26.12 -10.01
N LEU A 270 0.17 -25.03 -10.69
CA LEU A 270 0.20 -25.00 -12.16
C LEU A 270 1.29 -25.91 -12.73
N MET A 271 2.46 -25.96 -12.08
CA MET A 271 3.54 -26.86 -12.45
C MET A 271 3.12 -28.33 -12.30
N LEU A 272 2.42 -28.71 -11.22
CA LEU A 272 1.90 -30.05 -11.02
C LEU A 272 0.88 -30.45 -12.09
N ILE A 273 -0.02 -29.52 -12.49
CA ILE A 273 -0.99 -29.77 -13.56
C ILE A 273 -0.27 -30.07 -14.88
N ILE A 274 0.77 -29.31 -15.22
CA ILE A 274 1.57 -29.52 -16.44
C ILE A 274 2.32 -30.86 -16.36
N LEU A 275 2.86 -31.20 -15.19
CA LEU A 275 3.55 -32.46 -14.97
C LEU A 275 2.60 -33.66 -15.15
N ILE A 276 1.40 -33.62 -14.59
CA ILE A 276 0.37 -34.65 -14.76
C ILE A 276 -0.03 -34.78 -16.23
N ALA A 277 -0.23 -33.65 -16.91
CA ALA A 277 -0.53 -33.66 -18.34
C ALA A 277 0.61 -34.34 -19.14
N ALA A 278 1.87 -34.00 -18.85
CA ALA A 278 3.04 -34.61 -19.49
C ALA A 278 3.12 -36.12 -19.24
N ILE A 279 2.88 -36.60 -18.01
CA ILE A 279 2.86 -38.02 -17.66
C ILE A 279 1.74 -38.75 -18.42
N ASN A 280 0.54 -38.18 -18.48
CA ASN A 280 -0.58 -38.77 -19.22
C ASN A 280 -0.26 -38.92 -20.72
N ILE A 281 0.46 -37.96 -21.28
CA ILE A 281 0.92 -38.02 -22.67
C ILE A 281 1.91 -39.15 -22.90
N ILE A 282 2.94 -39.25 -22.02
CA ILE A 282 3.95 -40.30 -22.11
C ILE A 282 3.29 -41.67 -21.96
N SER A 283 2.29 -41.81 -21.12
CA SER A 283 1.54 -43.05 -20.91
C SER A 283 0.62 -43.42 -22.07
N SER A 284 0.22 -42.45 -22.89
CA SER A 284 -0.68 -42.62 -24.06
C SER A 284 0.08 -42.91 -25.37
N LEU A 285 1.39 -42.63 -25.39
CA LEU A 285 2.28 -42.95 -26.53
C LEU A 285 2.89 -44.33 -26.39
#